data_85e261e079afd4545589c86748d4ea92
#
_entry.id   85e261e079afd4545589c86748d4ea92
#
_cell.length_a   1.000
_cell.length_b   1.000
_cell.length_c   1.000
_cell.angle_alpha   90.00
_cell.angle_beta   90.00
_cell.angle_gamma   90.00
#
_symmetry.space_group_name_H-M   'P 1'
#
loop_
_entity.id
_entity.type
_entity.pdbx_description
1 polymer ?
#
loop_
_entity_poly.entity_id
_entity_poly.type
_entity_poly.pdbx_seq_one_letter_code
_entity_poly.pdbx_strand_id
1 'polypeptide(L)'
;NKLTFEYGHINTNLFSLNFITPDILKNLRPVVYTQKKVKVDDDFIITSSIEFLNHYIAEILDENRVSFVEVERESFFSPTKSVFGEDSVETTQKNYINFTRKKLEKVGAIISQKAKLELAPSIIFSEKILNFFDFSGWKLEDDSLLFISCFYPEDGEKSFSQGLNIKKGGELKIISKYPFGEIGVDNRRNFKIENPPTIKFGRDVVIESGISVFIELEKGAKLFVRDGTKITKNIHIKIPSGSKFEI
;
A
#
# COMPACT_ATOMS: atom_id res chain seq x y z
N ASN A 1 -23.15 -7.54 27.70
CA ASN A 1 -23.69 -6.29 27.13
C ASN A 1 -23.69 -6.44 25.60
N LYS A 2 -24.88 -6.46 25.00
CA LYS A 2 -25.01 -6.44 23.54
C LYS A 2 -24.94 -4.98 23.09
N LEU A 3 -24.12 -4.70 22.09
CA LEU A 3 -24.05 -3.38 21.49
C LEU A 3 -25.38 -3.06 20.79
N THR A 4 -25.87 -1.85 20.91
CA THR A 4 -27.07 -1.39 20.24
C THR A 4 -26.84 -1.29 18.73
N PHE A 5 -25.62 -0.89 18.33
CA PHE A 5 -25.17 -0.82 16.95
C PHE A 5 -23.92 -1.70 16.80
N GLU A 6 -23.97 -2.67 15.90
CA GLU A 6 -22.88 -3.64 15.66
C GLU A 6 -21.90 -3.16 14.59
N TYR A 7 -22.32 -2.23 13.74
CA TYR A 7 -21.55 -1.73 12.60
C TYR A 7 -21.15 -0.28 12.80
N GLY A 8 -19.90 0.02 12.49
CA GLY A 8 -19.35 1.37 12.47
C GLY A 8 -18.99 1.81 11.06
N HIS A 9 -19.25 3.06 10.72
CA HIS A 9 -18.87 3.64 9.45
C HIS A 9 -17.36 3.93 9.41
N ILE A 10 -16.66 3.40 8.41
CA ILE A 10 -15.21 3.59 8.22
C ILE A 10 -14.85 4.76 7.31
N ASN A 11 -15.84 5.60 6.96
CA ASN A 11 -15.72 6.78 6.10
C ASN A 11 -15.17 6.47 4.69
N THR A 12 -15.41 5.27 4.18
CA THR A 12 -15.13 4.91 2.78
C THR A 12 -16.43 4.89 2.01
N ASN A 13 -16.55 5.77 1.02
CA ASN A 13 -17.77 5.95 0.25
C ASN A 13 -17.45 5.88 -1.24
N LEU A 14 -18.33 5.22 -2.00
CA LEU A 14 -18.31 5.19 -3.46
C LEU A 14 -19.58 5.85 -4.00
N PHE A 15 -19.42 6.92 -4.75
CA PHE A 15 -20.52 7.66 -5.35
C PHE A 15 -20.50 7.53 -6.87
N SER A 16 -21.65 7.27 -7.46
CA SER A 16 -21.82 7.50 -8.88
C SER A 16 -21.83 9.01 -9.16
N LEU A 17 -21.04 9.47 -10.12
CA LEU A 17 -20.99 10.90 -10.50
C LEU A 17 -22.37 11.43 -10.93
N ASN A 18 -23.24 10.56 -11.42
CA ASN A 18 -24.61 10.95 -11.81
C ASN A 18 -25.49 11.38 -10.63
N PHE A 19 -25.10 11.05 -9.40
CA PHE A 19 -25.81 11.47 -8.19
C PHE A 19 -25.27 12.78 -7.61
N ILE A 20 -24.10 13.23 -8.04
CA ILE A 20 -23.52 14.49 -7.55
C ILE A 20 -24.06 15.64 -8.40
N THR A 21 -25.28 16.04 -8.10
CA THR A 21 -25.94 17.15 -8.79
C THR A 21 -25.97 18.42 -7.92
N PRO A 22 -26.10 19.62 -8.51
CA PRO A 22 -26.25 20.85 -7.73
C PRO A 22 -27.42 20.79 -6.72
N ASP A 23 -28.50 20.09 -7.06
CA ASP A 23 -29.66 19.99 -6.18
C ASP A 23 -29.39 19.11 -4.97
N ILE A 24 -28.68 17.99 -5.14
CA ILE A 24 -28.23 17.15 -4.02
C ILE A 24 -27.26 17.94 -3.13
N LEU A 25 -26.30 18.64 -3.72
CA LEU A 25 -25.32 19.42 -2.97
C LEU A 25 -25.97 20.55 -2.15
N LYS A 26 -27.00 21.20 -2.67
CA LYS A 26 -27.76 22.25 -1.94
C LYS A 26 -28.51 21.69 -0.74
N ASN A 27 -28.91 20.44 -0.77
CA ASN A 27 -29.65 19.80 0.31
C ASN A 27 -28.76 19.16 1.38
N LEU A 28 -27.44 19.11 1.15
CA LEU A 28 -26.48 18.69 2.19
C LEU A 28 -26.49 19.71 3.34
N ARG A 29 -26.77 19.22 4.53
CA ARG A 29 -26.76 20.05 5.74
C ARG A 29 -25.38 20.08 6.35
N PRO A 30 -24.86 21.26 6.70
CA PRO A 30 -23.63 21.37 7.47
C PRO A 30 -23.87 20.83 8.89
N VAL A 31 -22.89 20.12 9.41
CA VAL A 31 -22.84 19.72 10.82
C VAL A 31 -21.98 20.70 11.58
N VAL A 32 -22.55 21.30 12.62
CA VAL A 32 -21.80 22.18 13.51
C VAL A 32 -21.29 21.34 14.67
N TYR A 33 -19.98 21.14 14.72
CA TYR A 33 -19.32 20.59 15.89
C TYR A 33 -19.03 21.71 16.87
N THR A 34 -19.69 21.68 18.01
CA THR A 34 -19.40 22.60 19.08
C THR A 34 -18.25 22.07 19.93
N GLN A 35 -17.31 22.96 20.25
CA GLN A 35 -16.32 22.80 21.30
C GLN A 35 -15.14 21.86 21.00
N LYS A 36 -14.27 22.26 20.08
CA LYS A 36 -12.89 21.81 20.09
C LYS A 36 -12.04 22.78 20.93
N LYS A 37 -11.39 22.27 21.97
CA LYS A 37 -10.30 23.00 22.63
C LYS A 37 -9.09 23.02 21.71
N VAL A 38 -8.69 24.19 21.26
CA VAL A 38 -7.49 24.39 20.45
C VAL A 38 -6.48 25.17 21.28
N LYS A 39 -5.25 24.68 21.36
CA LYS A 39 -4.16 25.40 22.01
C LYS A 39 -3.67 26.48 21.05
N VAL A 40 -3.68 27.72 21.52
CA VAL A 40 -3.11 28.88 20.81
C VAL A 40 -2.13 29.52 21.78
N ASP A 41 -0.86 29.48 21.45
CA ASP A 41 0.24 29.83 22.34
C ASP A 41 0.19 29.03 23.65
N ASP A 42 0.07 29.71 24.79
CA ASP A 42 -0.04 29.07 26.12
C ASP A 42 -1.47 28.90 26.60
N ASP A 43 -2.46 29.39 25.86
CA ASP A 43 -3.87 29.37 26.23
C ASP A 43 -4.67 28.36 25.42
N PHE A 44 -5.84 27.98 25.94
CA PHE A 44 -6.82 27.16 25.23
C PHE A 44 -8.03 27.99 24.87
N ILE A 45 -8.36 28.03 23.59
CA ILE A 45 -9.61 28.61 23.10
C ILE A 45 -10.60 27.53 22.71
N ILE A 46 -11.88 27.82 22.88
CA ILE A 46 -12.97 26.97 22.42
C ILE A 46 -13.39 27.44 21.04
N THR A 47 -13.25 26.56 20.06
CA THR A 47 -13.66 26.84 18.68
C THR A 47 -14.81 25.93 18.27
N SER A 48 -15.61 26.41 17.32
CA SER A 48 -16.61 25.60 16.62
C SER A 48 -16.15 25.35 15.19
N SER A 49 -16.28 24.12 14.69
CA SER A 49 -16.06 23.82 13.28
C SER A 49 -17.36 23.47 12.60
N ILE A 50 -17.49 23.90 11.34
CA ILE A 50 -18.60 23.54 10.47
C ILE A 50 -18.04 22.55 9.46
N GLU A 51 -18.61 21.37 9.41
CA GLU A 51 -18.17 20.30 8.52
C GLU A 51 -19.33 19.79 7.67
N PHE A 52 -19.07 19.43 6.42
CA PHE A 52 -19.97 18.67 5.58
C PHE A 52 -19.54 17.21 5.59
N LEU A 53 -20.44 16.34 6.03
CA LEU A 53 -20.16 14.89 6.05
C LEU A 53 -20.74 14.26 4.79
N ASN A 54 -19.87 13.71 3.96
CA ASN A 54 -20.24 13.13 2.66
C ASN A 54 -21.23 11.96 2.77
N HIS A 55 -21.24 11.23 3.89
CA HIS A 55 -22.18 10.13 4.11
C HIS A 55 -23.62 10.61 4.31
N TYR A 56 -23.87 11.90 4.60
CA TYR A 56 -25.24 12.46 4.63
C TYR A 56 -25.89 12.49 3.26
N ILE A 57 -25.17 12.28 2.17
CA ILE A 57 -25.78 12.04 0.86
C ILE A 57 -26.73 10.85 0.92
N ALA A 58 -26.42 9.82 1.72
CA ALA A 58 -27.27 8.65 1.89
C ALA A 58 -28.64 8.98 2.51
N GLU A 59 -28.74 10.03 3.33
CA GLU A 59 -30.01 10.49 3.93
C GLU A 59 -30.92 11.20 2.93
N ILE A 60 -30.35 11.73 1.85
CA ILE A 60 -31.06 12.51 0.83
C ILE A 60 -31.51 11.63 -0.33
N LEU A 61 -30.86 10.48 -0.51
CA LEU A 61 -31.16 9.53 -1.58
C LEU A 61 -32.26 8.56 -1.18
N ASP A 62 -33.02 8.08 -2.17
CA ASP A 62 -33.95 6.98 -1.99
C ASP A 62 -33.20 5.71 -1.54
N GLU A 63 -33.82 4.92 -0.67
CA GLU A 63 -33.24 3.68 -0.12
C GLU A 63 -32.73 2.72 -1.22
N ASN A 64 -33.39 2.66 -2.36
CA ASN A 64 -33.02 1.84 -3.50
C ASN A 64 -31.71 2.28 -4.19
N ARG A 65 -31.16 3.42 -3.82
CA ARG A 65 -29.95 4.01 -4.39
C ARG A 65 -28.76 3.95 -3.44
N VAL A 66 -28.96 3.42 -2.25
CA VAL A 66 -27.95 3.31 -1.22
C VAL A 66 -27.71 1.84 -0.91
N SER A 67 -26.44 1.45 -0.87
CA SER A 67 -26.04 0.11 -0.45
C SER A 67 -24.94 0.20 0.60
N PHE A 68 -25.02 -0.64 1.61
CA PHE A 68 -24.00 -0.78 2.62
C PHE A 68 -23.25 -2.10 2.41
N VAL A 69 -21.92 -2.02 2.46
CA VAL A 69 -21.06 -3.20 2.33
C VAL A 69 -20.34 -3.40 3.64
N GLU A 70 -20.57 -4.56 4.26
CA GLU A 70 -19.81 -4.98 5.43
C GLU A 70 -18.41 -5.41 4.99
N VAL A 71 -17.38 -4.91 5.69
CA VAL A 71 -15.98 -5.23 5.44
C VAL A 71 -15.27 -5.57 6.74
N GLU A 72 -14.25 -6.42 6.66
CA GLU A 72 -13.36 -6.66 7.80
C GLU A 72 -12.58 -5.37 8.11
N ARG A 73 -12.81 -4.80 9.30
CA ARG A 73 -12.21 -3.51 9.70
C ARG A 73 -10.69 -3.45 9.48
N GLU A 74 -9.98 -4.48 9.93
CA GLU A 74 -8.50 -4.51 9.86
C GLU A 74 -7.96 -4.47 8.43
N SER A 75 -8.76 -4.93 7.46
CA SER A 75 -8.37 -4.95 6.05
C SER A 75 -8.63 -3.63 5.33
N PHE A 76 -9.51 -2.78 5.87
CA PHE A 76 -9.96 -1.57 5.19
C PHE A 76 -9.77 -0.28 5.99
N PHE A 77 -9.48 -0.38 7.27
CA PHE A 77 -9.42 0.80 8.11
C PHE A 77 -8.37 0.68 9.23
N SER A 78 -7.34 1.50 9.16
CA SER A 78 -6.32 1.61 10.19
C SER A 78 -5.88 3.07 10.31
N PRO A 79 -6.65 3.91 11.01
CA PRO A 79 -6.37 5.33 11.09
C PRO A 79 -5.21 5.61 12.04
N THR A 80 -4.54 6.75 11.81
CA THR A 80 -3.58 7.34 12.74
C THR A 80 -4.17 8.62 13.30
N LYS A 81 -4.59 8.59 14.57
CA LYS A 81 -5.24 9.70 15.26
C LYS A 81 -4.54 10.12 16.53
N SER A 82 -3.70 9.25 17.09
CA SER A 82 -3.00 9.47 18.35
C SER A 82 -1.51 9.20 18.21
N VAL A 83 -0.72 9.70 19.14
CA VAL A 83 0.72 9.43 19.21
C VAL A 83 0.97 8.05 19.80
N PHE A 84 0.18 7.66 20.79
CA PHE A 84 0.31 6.38 21.52
C PHE A 84 -1.04 5.69 21.69
N GLY A 85 -1.00 4.37 21.89
CA GLY A 85 -2.18 3.55 22.14
C GLY A 85 -2.93 3.15 20.87
N GLU A 86 -4.25 3.08 20.97
CA GLU A 86 -5.11 2.77 19.82
C GLU A 86 -5.05 3.90 18.76
N ASP A 87 -5.21 3.53 17.51
CA ASP A 87 -5.16 4.46 16.37
C ASP A 87 -3.87 5.30 16.32
N SER A 88 -2.74 4.74 16.74
CA SER A 88 -1.41 5.37 16.70
C SER A 88 -0.62 4.98 15.45
N VAL A 89 0.52 5.65 15.23
CA VAL A 89 1.47 5.28 14.16
C VAL A 89 1.90 3.82 14.31
N GLU A 90 2.20 3.38 15.54
CA GLU A 90 2.65 2.01 15.82
C GLU A 90 1.58 0.98 15.47
N THR A 91 0.32 1.19 15.91
CA THR A 91 -0.78 0.28 15.60
C THR A 91 -1.11 0.26 14.11
N THR A 92 -1.08 1.42 13.44
CA THR A 92 -1.30 1.51 12.00
C THR A 92 -0.21 0.78 11.22
N GLN A 93 1.06 0.95 11.59
CA GLN A 93 2.18 0.23 10.98
C GLN A 93 2.06 -1.29 11.17
N LYS A 94 1.74 -1.73 12.38
CA LYS A 94 1.53 -3.15 12.69
C LYS A 94 0.39 -3.75 11.86
N ASN A 95 -0.72 -3.04 11.74
CA ASN A 95 -1.87 -3.48 10.95
C ASN A 95 -1.50 -3.57 9.46
N TYR A 96 -0.77 -2.59 8.93
CA TYR A 96 -0.30 -2.61 7.54
C TYR A 96 0.65 -3.78 7.27
N ILE A 97 1.61 -4.04 8.16
CA ILE A 97 2.52 -5.19 8.05
C ILE A 97 1.74 -6.51 8.06
N ASN A 98 0.78 -6.65 8.99
CA ASN A 98 -0.06 -7.85 9.08
C ASN A 98 -0.93 -8.05 7.83
N PHE A 99 -1.53 -6.97 7.33
CA PHE A 99 -2.30 -7.00 6.09
C PHE A 99 -1.42 -7.43 4.90
N THR A 100 -0.24 -6.83 4.76
CA THR A 100 0.72 -7.15 3.70
C THR A 100 1.16 -8.61 3.79
N ARG A 101 1.47 -9.10 4.99
CA ARG A 101 1.85 -10.50 5.22
C ARG A 101 0.74 -11.46 4.77
N LYS A 102 -0.49 -11.27 5.25
CA LYS A 102 -1.64 -12.10 4.84
C LYS A 102 -1.81 -12.15 3.32
N LYS A 103 -1.60 -11.03 2.62
CA LYS A 103 -1.69 -10.95 1.16
C LYS A 103 -0.58 -11.74 0.46
N LEU A 104 0.67 -11.63 0.92
CA LEU A 104 1.80 -12.35 0.35
C LEU A 104 1.72 -13.86 0.65
N GLU A 105 1.31 -14.25 1.84
CA GLU A 105 1.09 -15.66 2.21
C GLU A 105 0.00 -16.30 1.35
N LYS A 106 -1.05 -15.55 1.01
CA LYS A 106 -2.12 -16.03 0.11
C LYS A 106 -1.59 -16.37 -1.29
N VAL A 107 -0.53 -15.73 -1.74
CA VAL A 107 0.12 -16.02 -3.04
C VAL A 107 1.37 -16.89 -2.91
N GLY A 108 1.55 -17.58 -1.76
CA GLY A 108 2.53 -18.64 -1.57
C GLY A 108 3.87 -18.24 -0.95
N ALA A 109 4.01 -17.03 -0.41
CA ALA A 109 5.19 -16.65 0.37
C ALA A 109 5.14 -17.23 1.78
N ILE A 110 6.31 -17.50 2.36
CA ILE A 110 6.49 -17.94 3.75
C ILE A 110 7.17 -16.82 4.53
N ILE A 111 6.44 -16.21 5.45
CA ILE A 111 6.88 -14.96 6.09
C ILE A 111 6.86 -15.09 7.61
N SER A 112 8.01 -14.87 8.24
CA SER A 112 8.09 -14.81 9.70
C SER A 112 7.23 -13.69 10.29
N GLN A 113 6.67 -13.92 11.48
CA GLN A 113 5.92 -12.92 12.22
C GLN A 113 6.75 -11.68 12.60
N LYS A 114 8.09 -11.82 12.66
CA LYS A 114 9.02 -10.73 12.96
C LYS A 114 9.58 -10.05 11.72
N ALA A 115 9.26 -10.54 10.51
CA ALA A 115 9.67 -9.89 9.28
C ALA A 115 8.95 -8.54 9.11
N LYS A 116 9.70 -7.55 8.64
CA LYS A 116 9.21 -6.20 8.35
C LYS A 116 8.89 -6.09 6.87
N LEU A 117 7.69 -5.59 6.56
CA LEU A 117 7.17 -5.53 5.21
C LEU A 117 6.66 -4.12 4.90
N GLU A 118 7.09 -3.57 3.77
CA GLU A 118 6.56 -2.34 3.23
C GLU A 118 6.52 -2.44 1.70
N LEU A 119 5.32 -2.64 1.16
CA LEU A 119 5.09 -2.68 -0.27
C LEU A 119 4.25 -1.49 -0.70
N ALA A 120 4.55 -0.93 -1.87
CA ALA A 120 3.74 0.16 -2.40
C ALA A 120 2.25 -0.23 -2.46
N PRO A 121 1.33 0.69 -2.15
CA PRO A 121 -0.11 0.45 -2.23
C PRO A 121 -0.56 -0.11 -3.58
N SER A 122 0.05 0.34 -4.68
CA SER A 122 -0.20 -0.17 -6.03
C SER A 122 0.05 -1.67 -6.18
N ILE A 123 0.94 -2.25 -5.38
CA ILE A 123 1.24 -3.69 -5.40
C ILE A 123 0.21 -4.44 -4.55
N ILE A 124 0.04 -3.99 -3.31
CA ILE A 124 -0.69 -4.78 -2.30
C ILE A 124 -2.22 -4.70 -2.42
N PHE A 125 -2.76 -3.60 -2.96
CA PHE A 125 -4.21 -3.43 -3.13
C PHE A 125 -4.74 -3.90 -4.49
N SER A 126 -3.89 -4.30 -5.43
CA SER A 126 -4.30 -4.87 -6.71
C SER A 126 -4.00 -6.37 -6.77
N GLU A 127 -5.04 -7.21 -6.74
CA GLU A 127 -4.84 -8.66 -6.90
C GLU A 127 -4.20 -9.00 -8.24
N LYS A 128 -4.52 -8.27 -9.30
CA LYS A 128 -3.90 -8.44 -10.61
C LYS A 128 -2.39 -8.20 -10.53
N ILE A 129 -1.97 -7.11 -9.90
CA ILE A 129 -0.56 -6.75 -9.75
C ILE A 129 0.14 -7.71 -8.78
N LEU A 130 -0.51 -8.05 -7.67
CA LEU A 130 0.05 -9.00 -6.71
C LEU A 130 0.32 -10.39 -7.33
N ASN A 131 -0.60 -10.88 -8.16
CA ASN A 131 -0.43 -12.14 -8.89
C ASN A 131 0.62 -12.04 -10.01
N PHE A 132 0.88 -10.85 -10.49
CA PHE A 132 1.92 -10.60 -11.48
C PHE A 132 3.33 -10.72 -10.87
N PHE A 133 3.49 -10.33 -9.61
CA PHE A 133 4.68 -10.62 -8.82
C PHE A 133 4.56 -12.04 -8.27
N ASP A 134 5.33 -12.95 -8.81
CA ASP A 134 5.35 -14.33 -8.34
C ASP A 134 6.12 -14.44 -7.02
N PHE A 135 5.41 -14.22 -5.91
CA PHE A 135 5.95 -14.38 -4.57
C PHE A 135 5.95 -15.84 -4.08
N SER A 136 5.55 -16.79 -4.92
CA SER A 136 5.55 -18.20 -4.53
C SER A 136 6.98 -18.67 -4.22
N GLY A 137 7.13 -19.37 -3.09
CA GLY A 137 8.44 -19.83 -2.63
C GLY A 137 9.35 -18.76 -2.03
N TRP A 138 8.94 -17.50 -1.95
CA TRP A 138 9.68 -16.49 -1.19
C TRP A 138 9.67 -16.83 0.30
N LYS A 139 10.84 -16.69 0.93
CA LYS A 139 11.01 -16.93 2.37
C LYS A 139 11.61 -15.70 3.02
N LEU A 140 10.93 -15.17 4.03
CA LEU A 140 11.38 -14.04 4.83
C LEU A 140 11.54 -14.52 6.27
N GLU A 141 12.77 -14.60 6.74
CA GLU A 141 13.09 -15.06 8.09
C GLU A 141 12.91 -13.95 9.14
N ASP A 142 13.15 -14.28 10.41
CA ASP A 142 13.03 -13.32 11.52
C ASP A 142 13.86 -12.06 11.29
N ASP A 143 13.31 -10.93 11.67
CA ASP A 143 13.95 -9.60 11.58
C ASP A 143 14.40 -9.18 10.17
N SER A 144 14.03 -9.95 9.12
CA SER A 144 14.28 -9.54 7.74
C SER A 144 13.41 -8.36 7.32
N LEU A 145 13.86 -7.60 6.33
CA LEU A 145 13.13 -6.45 5.76
C LEU A 145 12.92 -6.62 4.26
N LEU A 146 11.68 -6.51 3.82
CA LEU A 146 11.32 -6.35 2.43
C LEU A 146 10.64 -5.00 2.21
N PHE A 147 11.28 -4.12 1.45
CA PHE A 147 10.77 -2.82 1.06
C PHE A 147 10.70 -2.70 -0.45
N ILE A 148 9.52 -2.48 -1.03
CA ILE A 148 9.36 -2.27 -2.47
C ILE A 148 8.47 -1.04 -2.69
N SER A 149 9.06 0.03 -3.23
CA SER A 149 8.34 1.25 -3.59
C SER A 149 8.03 1.29 -5.09
N CYS A 150 6.88 1.83 -5.44
CA CYS A 150 6.47 2.21 -6.79
C CYS A 150 6.94 1.25 -7.89
N PHE A 151 6.32 0.09 -8.00
CA PHE A 151 6.61 -0.87 -9.05
C PHE A 151 5.34 -1.14 -9.87
N TYR A 152 5.47 -1.04 -11.20
CA TYR A 152 4.41 -1.40 -12.12
C TYR A 152 5.00 -2.36 -13.16
N PRO A 153 4.52 -3.60 -13.23
CA PRO A 153 4.99 -4.53 -14.24
C PRO A 153 4.54 -4.13 -15.64
N GLU A 154 5.36 -4.38 -16.64
CA GLU A 154 4.94 -4.31 -18.04
C GLU A 154 3.88 -5.38 -18.33
N ASP A 155 2.92 -5.08 -19.21
CA ASP A 155 1.92 -6.05 -19.63
C ASP A 155 2.60 -7.31 -20.22
N GLY A 156 2.37 -8.44 -19.58
CA GLY A 156 2.76 -9.77 -20.07
C GLY A 156 4.03 -10.41 -19.47
N GLU A 157 4.88 -9.70 -18.73
CA GLU A 157 6.05 -10.30 -18.11
C GLU A 157 5.94 -10.36 -16.58
N LYS A 158 6.07 -11.55 -15.98
CA LYS A 158 6.20 -11.70 -14.53
C LYS A 158 7.50 -11.04 -14.08
N SER A 159 7.40 -10.04 -13.21
CA SER A 159 8.55 -9.24 -12.76
C SER A 159 9.41 -9.93 -11.71
N PHE A 160 8.86 -10.89 -10.98
CA PHE A 160 9.60 -11.67 -9.99
C PHE A 160 9.44 -13.14 -10.27
N SER A 161 10.52 -13.90 -10.10
CA SER A 161 10.51 -15.33 -10.22
C SER A 161 10.52 -16.01 -8.84
N GLN A 162 10.18 -17.29 -8.82
CA GLN A 162 10.05 -18.11 -7.62
C GLN A 162 11.37 -18.21 -6.84
N GLY A 163 11.30 -18.12 -5.50
CA GLY A 163 12.33 -18.68 -4.64
C GLY A 163 13.34 -17.70 -4.03
N LEU A 164 13.01 -16.41 -3.86
CA LEU A 164 13.88 -15.50 -3.08
C LEU A 164 13.82 -15.83 -1.58
N ASN A 165 14.98 -15.97 -0.95
CA ASN A 165 15.12 -16.20 0.48
C ASN A 165 15.90 -15.07 1.14
N ILE A 166 15.26 -14.31 2.04
CA ILE A 166 15.90 -13.29 2.85
C ILE A 166 16.10 -13.86 4.24
N LYS A 167 17.34 -14.13 4.57
CA LYS A 167 17.77 -14.72 5.85
C LYS A 167 17.58 -13.76 7.02
N LYS A 168 17.71 -14.25 8.23
CA LYS A 168 17.52 -13.49 9.46
C LYS A 168 18.28 -12.16 9.44
N GLY A 169 17.55 -11.06 9.65
CA GLY A 169 18.10 -9.71 9.64
C GLY A 169 18.62 -9.23 8.28
N GLY A 170 18.42 -10.00 7.20
CA GLY A 170 18.73 -9.57 5.84
C GLY A 170 17.72 -8.53 5.35
N GLU A 171 18.14 -7.61 4.48
CA GLU A 171 17.31 -6.55 3.96
C GLU A 171 17.31 -6.52 2.44
N LEU A 172 16.13 -6.37 1.85
CA LEU A 172 15.96 -6.04 0.44
C LEU A 172 15.12 -4.78 0.30
N LYS A 173 15.73 -3.73 -0.25
CA LYS A 173 15.06 -2.46 -0.55
C LYS A 173 15.13 -2.19 -2.05
N ILE A 174 13.95 -2.05 -2.66
CA ILE A 174 13.82 -1.77 -4.09
C ILE A 174 13.05 -0.46 -4.23
N ILE A 175 13.69 0.52 -4.87
CA ILE A 175 13.09 1.82 -5.16
C ILE A 175 13.09 2.04 -6.66
N SER A 176 11.92 2.34 -7.18
CA SER A 176 11.78 2.82 -8.54
C SER A 176 11.61 4.35 -8.53
N LYS A 177 12.54 5.05 -9.18
CA LYS A 177 12.44 6.50 -9.35
C LYS A 177 11.64 6.79 -10.62
N TYR A 178 10.34 7.04 -10.45
CA TYR A 178 9.46 7.54 -11.49
C TYR A 178 9.21 9.03 -11.28
N PRO A 179 9.55 9.90 -12.23
CA PRO A 179 9.12 11.29 -12.14
C PRO A 179 7.58 11.34 -12.25
N PHE A 180 6.94 12.06 -11.34
CA PHE A 180 5.48 12.21 -11.23
C PHE A 180 4.79 12.72 -12.52
N GLY A 181 5.54 13.24 -13.49
CA GLY A 181 5.02 13.77 -14.74
C GLY A 181 4.86 12.76 -15.89
N GLU A 182 5.29 11.51 -15.70
CA GLU A 182 5.29 10.50 -16.79
C GLU A 182 4.15 9.46 -16.65
N ILE A 183 3.19 9.71 -15.79
CA ILE A 183 1.99 8.87 -15.69
C ILE A 183 1.02 9.33 -16.76
N GLY A 184 0.96 8.61 -17.87
CA GLY A 184 -0.04 8.80 -18.92
C GLY A 184 -1.38 8.20 -18.53
N VAL A 185 -2.45 8.70 -19.13
CA VAL A 185 -3.79 8.10 -19.06
C VAL A 185 -4.11 7.58 -20.46
N ASP A 186 -4.38 6.29 -20.59
CA ASP A 186 -4.79 5.70 -21.87
C ASP A 186 -6.21 6.15 -22.27
N ASN A 187 -6.62 5.82 -23.52
CA ASN A 187 -7.95 6.15 -24.03
C ASN A 187 -9.11 5.51 -23.25
N ARG A 188 -8.83 4.57 -22.34
CA ARG A 188 -9.79 3.93 -21.43
C ARG A 188 -9.77 4.54 -20.02
N ARG A 189 -9.03 5.65 -19.84
CA ARG A 189 -8.79 6.32 -18.54
C ARG A 189 -8.04 5.46 -17.52
N ASN A 190 -7.29 4.46 -17.95
CA ASN A 190 -6.37 3.75 -17.09
C ASN A 190 -5.04 4.51 -17.02
N PHE A 191 -4.45 4.52 -15.83
CA PHE A 191 -3.08 5.02 -15.68
C PHE A 191 -2.13 4.09 -16.41
N LYS A 192 -1.38 4.63 -17.36
CA LYS A 192 -0.33 3.92 -18.09
C LYS A 192 1.02 4.49 -17.71
N ILE A 193 1.91 3.62 -17.28
CA ILE A 193 3.31 3.97 -17.07
C ILE A 193 4.09 3.47 -18.29
N GLU A 194 4.74 4.40 -18.98
CA GLU A 194 5.56 4.05 -20.12
C GLU A 194 6.94 3.57 -19.67
N ASN A 195 7.37 2.41 -20.18
CA ASN A 195 8.66 1.78 -19.86
C ASN A 195 8.92 1.64 -18.35
N PRO A 196 8.11 0.87 -17.60
CA PRO A 196 8.38 0.63 -16.20
C PRO A 196 9.70 -0.13 -16.02
N PRO A 197 10.39 0.07 -14.89
CA PRO A 197 11.56 -0.73 -14.60
C PRO A 197 11.17 -2.17 -14.32
N THR A 198 12.04 -3.11 -14.64
CA THR A 198 11.83 -4.55 -14.48
C THR A 198 12.89 -5.16 -13.56
N ILE A 199 12.46 -5.98 -12.62
CA ILE A 199 13.33 -6.84 -11.83
C ILE A 199 12.91 -8.30 -12.04
N LYS A 200 13.90 -9.18 -12.25
CA LYS A 200 13.69 -10.63 -12.22
C LYS A 200 14.73 -11.25 -11.30
N PHE A 201 14.25 -11.95 -10.27
CA PHE A 201 15.08 -12.82 -9.45
C PHE A 201 14.98 -14.23 -10.00
N GLY A 202 16.10 -14.89 -10.16
CA GLY A 202 16.18 -16.31 -10.47
C GLY A 202 15.68 -17.17 -9.29
N ARG A 203 15.61 -18.47 -9.52
CA ARG A 203 15.25 -19.42 -8.46
C ARG A 203 16.36 -19.51 -7.43
N ASP A 204 16.00 -19.76 -6.18
CA ASP A 204 16.95 -20.02 -5.08
C ASP A 204 17.95 -18.88 -4.83
N VAL A 205 17.55 -17.63 -5.11
CA VAL A 205 18.34 -16.45 -4.74
C VAL A 205 18.30 -16.27 -3.23
N VAL A 206 19.47 -16.08 -2.62
CA VAL A 206 19.59 -15.93 -1.16
C VAL A 206 20.27 -14.60 -0.82
N ILE A 207 19.63 -13.82 0.06
CA ILE A 207 20.26 -12.71 0.76
C ILE A 207 20.63 -13.23 2.16
N GLU A 208 21.92 -13.30 2.45
CA GLU A 208 22.43 -13.86 3.70
C GLU A 208 22.10 -12.99 4.92
N SER A 209 22.28 -13.58 6.10
CA SER A 209 21.91 -12.95 7.37
C SER A 209 22.64 -11.62 7.59
N GLY A 210 21.89 -10.59 7.97
CA GLY A 210 22.40 -9.25 8.25
C GLY A 210 22.91 -8.49 7.03
N ILE A 211 22.68 -9.00 5.81
CA ILE A 211 23.10 -8.34 4.56
C ILE A 211 22.01 -7.40 4.06
N SER A 212 22.40 -6.20 3.69
CA SER A 212 21.52 -5.19 3.10
C SER A 212 21.76 -5.08 1.59
N VAL A 213 20.67 -5.23 0.83
CA VAL A 213 20.62 -5.06 -0.63
C VAL A 213 19.73 -3.86 -0.95
N PHE A 214 20.32 -2.82 -1.52
CA PHE A 214 19.58 -1.65 -1.96
C PHE A 214 19.64 -1.51 -3.47
N ILE A 215 18.49 -1.46 -4.13
CA ILE A 215 18.35 -1.40 -5.58
C ILE A 215 17.54 -0.16 -5.94
N GLU A 216 18.15 0.72 -6.73
CA GLU A 216 17.50 1.87 -7.32
C GLU A 216 17.36 1.66 -8.83
N LEU A 217 16.14 1.76 -9.34
CA LEU A 217 15.83 1.61 -10.75
C LEU A 217 15.25 2.89 -11.31
N GLU A 218 15.78 3.31 -12.44
CA GLU A 218 15.23 4.41 -13.24
C GLU A 218 14.29 3.86 -14.34
N LYS A 219 13.65 4.74 -15.11
CA LYS A 219 12.71 4.40 -16.18
C LYS A 219 13.32 3.40 -17.17
N GLY A 220 12.61 2.29 -17.42
CA GLY A 220 13.07 1.24 -18.35
C GLY A 220 14.31 0.48 -17.94
N ALA A 221 14.79 0.67 -16.70
CA ALA A 221 15.91 -0.08 -16.16
C ALA A 221 15.53 -1.56 -15.99
N LYS A 222 16.46 -2.47 -16.29
CA LYS A 222 16.24 -3.92 -16.16
C LYS A 222 17.31 -4.56 -15.30
N LEU A 223 16.89 -5.28 -14.25
CA LEU A 223 17.77 -6.07 -13.38
C LEU A 223 17.39 -7.53 -13.46
N PHE A 224 18.41 -8.38 -13.69
CA PHE A 224 18.28 -9.82 -13.65
C PHE A 224 19.25 -10.38 -12.61
N VAL A 225 18.74 -11.15 -11.67
CA VAL A 225 19.54 -11.88 -10.68
C VAL A 225 19.44 -13.35 -11.02
N ARG A 226 20.59 -14.01 -11.28
CA ARG A 226 20.64 -15.41 -11.75
C ARG A 226 20.16 -16.40 -10.70
N ASP A 227 19.76 -17.58 -11.18
CA ASP A 227 19.42 -18.72 -10.34
C ASP A 227 20.58 -19.05 -9.39
N GLY A 228 20.25 -19.33 -8.12
CA GLY A 228 21.23 -19.76 -7.11
C GLY A 228 22.18 -18.65 -6.62
N THR A 229 21.97 -17.40 -7.02
CA THR A 229 22.80 -16.28 -6.56
C THR A 229 22.75 -16.14 -5.05
N LYS A 230 23.91 -16.09 -4.39
CA LYS A 230 24.05 -15.82 -2.96
C LYS A 230 24.69 -14.46 -2.75
N ILE A 231 23.95 -13.55 -2.11
CA ILE A 231 24.42 -12.21 -1.78
C ILE A 231 24.93 -12.23 -0.35
N THR A 232 26.26 -12.16 -0.20
CA THR A 232 27.00 -12.34 1.06
C THR A 232 27.64 -11.07 1.60
N LYS A 233 27.41 -9.92 0.93
CA LYS A 233 27.90 -8.60 1.33
C LYS A 233 26.88 -7.54 0.99
N ASN A 234 26.93 -6.41 1.71
CA ASN A 234 26.07 -5.26 1.42
C ASN A 234 26.32 -4.75 0.01
N ILE A 235 25.24 -4.53 -0.74
CA ILE A 235 25.30 -3.99 -2.09
C ILE A 235 24.30 -2.84 -2.25
N HIS A 236 24.76 -1.83 -2.99
CA HIS A 236 23.90 -0.78 -3.50
C HIS A 236 24.04 -0.74 -5.03
N ILE A 237 22.94 -0.98 -5.73
CA ILE A 237 22.89 -1.04 -7.20
C ILE A 237 22.00 0.09 -7.67
N LYS A 238 22.55 0.95 -8.51
CA LYS A 238 21.78 1.97 -9.21
C LYS A 238 21.83 1.67 -10.71
N ILE A 239 20.65 1.45 -11.32
CA ILE A 239 20.54 1.13 -12.74
C ILE A 239 19.91 2.31 -13.45
N PRO A 240 20.66 2.99 -14.32
CA PRO A 240 20.19 4.15 -15.09
C PRO A 240 19.07 3.78 -16.06
N SER A 241 18.37 4.81 -16.52
CA SER A 241 17.27 4.69 -17.48
C SER A 241 17.66 3.88 -18.72
N GLY A 242 16.81 2.92 -19.09
CA GLY A 242 16.99 2.06 -20.26
C GLY A 242 18.13 1.05 -20.18
N SER A 243 18.91 1.03 -19.08
CA SER A 243 20.05 0.13 -18.92
C SER A 243 19.64 -1.26 -18.43
N LYS A 244 20.42 -2.28 -18.80
CA LYS A 244 20.28 -3.66 -18.34
C LYS A 244 21.47 -4.02 -17.47
N PHE A 245 21.20 -4.66 -16.32
CA PHE A 245 22.20 -5.20 -15.41
C PHE A 245 21.87 -6.63 -15.02
N GLU A 246 22.90 -7.45 -14.85
CA GLU A 246 22.76 -8.87 -14.49
C GLU A 246 23.77 -9.23 -13.41
N ILE A 247 23.31 -9.96 -12.39
CA ILE A 247 24.12 -10.46 -11.26
C ILE A 247 24.09 -11.97 -11.25
#